data_036af4870aa9433ba2a15355fea31f56
#
_entry.id   036af4870aa9433ba2a15355fea31f56
#
_cell.length_a   1.000
_cell.length_b   1.000
_cell.length_c   1.000
_cell.angle_alpha   90.00
_cell.angle_beta   90.00
_cell.angle_gamma   90.00
#
_symmetry.space_group_name_H-M   'P 1'
#
loop_
_entity.id
_entity.type
_entity.pdbx_description
1 polymer ?
#
loop_
_entity_poly.entity_id
_entity_poly.type
_entity_poly.pdbx_seq_one_letter_code
_entity_poly.pdbx_strand_id
1 'polypeptide(L)'
;VTYIFGASGTGKTRSIYQKHDAKEICRITNYRAGKGINFDGYTNQEVLVFEEFNSQIPIEEMLNYLDIYPLNLPARYNDRTACFTKVYITSNIPLSEQYKDVQIYHPETWNAFLRRIHKVLEYHKDGSITERGAKV
;
A
#
# COMPACT_ATOMS: atom_id res chain seq x y z
N VAL A 1 8.26 2.47 -1.66
CA VAL A 1 6.89 2.45 -1.12
C VAL A 1 6.61 3.75 -0.38
N THR A 2 5.50 4.38 -0.70
CA THR A 2 5.04 5.61 -0.03
C THR A 2 3.74 5.33 0.70
N TYR A 3 3.70 5.67 1.98
CA TYR A 3 2.50 5.57 2.81
C TYR A 3 1.88 6.97 2.96
N ILE A 4 0.62 7.09 2.58
CA ILE A 4 -0.10 8.37 2.61
C ILE A 4 -1.32 8.22 3.53
N PHE A 5 -1.40 9.05 4.56
CA PHE A 5 -2.55 8.99 5.45
C PHE A 5 -3.14 10.38 5.71
N GLY A 6 -4.38 10.38 6.17
CA GLY A 6 -5.13 11.59 6.48
C GLY A 6 -6.62 11.31 6.44
N ALA A 7 -7.40 12.29 6.87
CA ALA A 7 -8.85 12.18 6.86
C ALA A 7 -9.39 12.01 5.44
N SER A 8 -10.60 11.46 5.33
CA SER A 8 -11.28 11.33 4.05
C SER A 8 -11.44 12.70 3.38
N GLY A 9 -11.28 12.73 2.05
CA GLY A 9 -11.43 13.96 1.29
C GLY A 9 -10.23 14.89 1.29
N THR A 10 -9.05 14.45 1.73
CA THR A 10 -7.84 15.27 1.75
C THR A 10 -7.01 15.17 0.47
N GLY A 11 -7.48 14.43 -0.54
CA GLY A 11 -6.82 14.35 -1.85
C GLY A 11 -5.72 13.31 -1.95
N LYS A 12 -5.69 12.31 -1.08
CA LYS A 12 -4.66 11.26 -1.08
C LYS A 12 -4.57 10.53 -2.43
N THR A 13 -5.66 9.96 -2.88
CA THR A 13 -5.72 9.23 -4.15
C THR A 13 -5.55 10.17 -5.34
N ARG A 14 -6.18 11.34 -5.27
CA ARG A 14 -6.09 12.34 -6.32
C ARG A 14 -4.64 12.72 -6.63
N SER A 15 -3.80 12.87 -5.62
CA SER A 15 -2.40 13.24 -5.80
C SER A 15 -1.62 12.18 -6.57
N ILE A 16 -1.96 10.89 -6.40
CA ILE A 16 -1.32 9.80 -7.14
C ILE A 16 -1.69 9.89 -8.62
N TYR A 17 -2.96 10.13 -8.94
CA TYR A 17 -3.43 10.28 -10.32
C TYR A 17 -2.92 11.56 -10.99
N GLN A 18 -2.47 12.54 -10.23
CA GLN A 18 -1.82 13.73 -10.78
C GLN A 18 -0.36 13.46 -11.18
N LYS A 19 0.28 12.47 -10.56
CA LYS A 19 1.69 12.14 -10.83
C LYS A 19 1.86 11.04 -11.88
N HIS A 20 0.85 10.19 -12.08
CA HIS A 20 0.92 9.02 -12.94
C HIS A 20 -0.33 8.94 -13.81
N ASP A 21 -0.19 8.45 -15.03
CA ASP A 21 -1.35 8.20 -15.90
C ASP A 21 -2.21 7.08 -15.33
N ALA A 22 -3.53 7.24 -15.42
CA ALA A 22 -4.48 6.27 -14.89
C ALA A 22 -4.25 4.86 -15.45
N LYS A 23 -3.83 4.74 -16.71
CA LYS A 23 -3.56 3.45 -17.36
C LYS A 23 -2.34 2.73 -16.77
N GLU A 24 -1.46 3.45 -16.05
CA GLU A 24 -0.28 2.88 -15.42
C GLU A 24 -0.49 2.56 -13.94
N ILE A 25 -1.69 2.77 -13.44
CA ILE A 25 -2.03 2.56 -12.03
C ILE A 25 -2.92 1.33 -11.90
N CYS A 26 -2.49 0.37 -11.08
CA CYS A 26 -3.34 -0.70 -10.60
C CYS A 26 -3.80 -0.36 -9.19
N ARG A 27 -5.08 -0.12 -9.03
CA ARG A 27 -5.68 0.31 -7.77
C ARG A 27 -6.38 -0.86 -7.11
N ILE A 28 -5.96 -1.18 -5.89
CA ILE A 28 -6.55 -2.25 -5.09
C ILE A 28 -7.49 -1.60 -4.07
N THR A 29 -8.78 -1.88 -4.22
CA THR A 29 -9.82 -1.35 -3.34
C THR A 29 -10.64 -2.44 -2.67
N ASN A 30 -10.55 -3.66 -3.18
CA ASN A 30 -11.39 -4.76 -2.73
C ASN A 30 -10.54 -5.80 -2.00
N TYR A 31 -10.56 -5.75 -0.67
CA TYR A 31 -9.84 -6.68 0.18
C TYR A 31 -10.81 -7.77 0.65
N ARG A 32 -10.54 -9.02 0.25
CA ARG A 32 -11.36 -10.15 0.67
C ARG A 32 -10.79 -10.75 1.95
N ALA A 33 -11.55 -10.67 3.03
CA ALA A 33 -11.15 -11.27 4.30
C ALA A 33 -10.86 -12.77 4.13
N GLY A 34 -9.64 -13.19 4.49
CA GLY A 34 -9.23 -14.59 4.45
C GLY A 34 -8.92 -15.16 3.08
N LYS A 35 -9.02 -14.37 2.00
CA LYS A 35 -8.78 -14.86 0.63
C LYS A 35 -7.69 -14.11 -0.12
N GLY A 36 -7.05 -13.12 0.52
CA GLY A 36 -6.02 -12.33 -0.12
C GLY A 36 -6.55 -11.37 -1.19
N ILE A 37 -5.64 -10.81 -1.97
CA ILE A 37 -5.95 -9.86 -3.03
C ILE A 37 -6.09 -10.60 -4.35
N ASN A 38 -7.05 -10.14 -5.17
CA ASN A 38 -7.23 -10.62 -6.53
C ASN A 38 -6.61 -9.59 -7.49
N PHE A 39 -5.64 -10.05 -8.30
CA PHE A 39 -4.96 -9.22 -9.28
C PHE A 39 -5.48 -9.44 -10.72
N ASP A 40 -6.71 -9.89 -10.90
CA ASP A 40 -7.30 -10.12 -12.23
C ASP A 40 -7.24 -8.88 -13.12
N GLY A 41 -7.37 -7.68 -12.54
CA GLY A 41 -7.28 -6.42 -13.28
C GLY A 41 -5.87 -5.93 -13.53
N TYR A 42 -4.86 -6.64 -13.05
CA TYR A 42 -3.47 -6.22 -13.24
C TYR A 42 -2.99 -6.58 -14.64
N THR A 43 -2.50 -5.59 -15.39
CA THR A 43 -1.99 -5.77 -16.75
C THR A 43 -0.63 -5.10 -16.92
N ASN A 44 0.32 -5.45 -16.06
CA ASN A 44 1.68 -4.93 -16.07
C ASN A 44 1.81 -3.44 -15.76
N GLN A 45 0.87 -2.86 -15.01
CA GLN A 45 0.98 -1.48 -14.56
C GLN A 45 2.22 -1.28 -13.71
N GLU A 46 2.85 -0.12 -13.85
CA GLU A 46 4.06 0.23 -13.13
C GLU A 46 3.77 0.66 -11.69
N VAL A 47 2.58 1.18 -11.42
CA VAL A 47 2.18 1.73 -10.13
C VAL A 47 1.11 0.87 -9.49
N LEU A 48 1.34 0.44 -8.25
CA LEU A 48 0.38 -0.30 -7.46
C LEU A 48 -0.09 0.56 -6.29
N VAL A 49 -1.40 0.67 -6.11
CA VAL A 49 -1.99 1.46 -5.03
C VAL A 49 -2.89 0.58 -4.18
N PHE A 50 -2.54 0.45 -2.90
CA PHE A 50 -3.41 -0.18 -1.90
C PHE A 50 -4.23 0.93 -1.26
N GLU A 51 -5.52 0.99 -1.57
CA GLU A 51 -6.36 2.09 -1.15
C GLU A 51 -7.19 1.76 0.07
N GLU A 52 -7.39 2.76 0.93
CA GLU A 52 -8.13 2.61 2.19
C GLU A 52 -7.60 1.44 3.03
N PHE A 53 -6.28 1.36 3.14
CA PHE A 53 -5.62 0.26 3.83
C PHE A 53 -5.84 0.35 5.34
N ASN A 54 -6.26 -0.75 5.95
CA ASN A 54 -6.48 -0.85 7.39
C ASN A 54 -6.17 -2.28 7.84
N SER A 55 -4.96 -2.73 7.55
CA SER A 55 -4.46 -4.05 7.95
C SER A 55 -5.32 -5.23 7.48
N GLN A 56 -6.03 -5.08 6.34
CA GLN A 56 -6.91 -6.11 5.79
C GLN A 56 -6.16 -7.31 5.23
N ILE A 57 -4.88 -7.13 4.90
CA ILE A 57 -4.05 -8.15 4.32
C ILE A 57 -3.06 -8.63 5.38
N PRO A 58 -2.84 -9.95 5.53
CA PRO A 58 -1.79 -10.44 6.43
C PRO A 58 -0.45 -9.79 6.12
N ILE A 59 0.29 -9.42 7.16
CA ILE A 59 1.55 -8.67 6.99
C ILE A 59 2.58 -9.44 6.15
N GLU A 60 2.62 -10.76 6.30
CA GLU A 60 3.53 -11.62 5.53
C GLU A 60 3.26 -11.50 4.02
N GLU A 61 2.00 -11.40 3.64
CA GLU A 61 1.60 -11.22 2.25
C GLU A 61 2.00 -9.84 1.75
N MET A 62 1.78 -8.80 2.57
CA MET A 62 2.21 -7.43 2.23
C MET A 62 3.71 -7.33 2.06
N LEU A 63 4.50 -8.04 2.86
CA LEU A 63 5.95 -8.05 2.70
C LEU A 63 6.36 -8.51 1.30
N ASN A 64 5.66 -9.47 0.73
CA ASN A 64 5.93 -9.95 -0.63
C ASN A 64 5.58 -8.89 -1.68
N TYR A 65 4.43 -8.23 -1.54
CA TYR A 65 4.01 -7.19 -2.50
C TYR A 65 4.91 -5.96 -2.45
N LEU A 66 5.48 -5.65 -1.30
CA LEU A 66 6.33 -4.48 -1.12
C LEU A 66 7.81 -4.76 -1.41
N ASP A 67 8.15 -5.99 -1.74
CA ASP A 67 9.51 -6.36 -2.10
C ASP A 67 9.84 -5.89 -3.52
N ILE A 68 11.13 -5.66 -3.79
CA ILE A 68 11.59 -5.14 -5.09
C ILE A 68 11.77 -6.26 -6.13
N TYR A 69 11.63 -7.51 -5.74
CA TYR A 69 11.86 -8.65 -6.62
C TYR A 69 10.60 -9.05 -7.39
N PRO A 70 10.74 -9.60 -8.61
CA PRO A 70 9.59 -10.12 -9.34
C PRO A 70 8.80 -11.13 -8.51
N LEU A 71 7.47 -11.06 -8.59
CA LEU A 71 6.57 -11.88 -7.81
C LEU A 71 5.41 -12.32 -8.68
N ASN A 72 4.99 -13.58 -8.54
CA ASN A 72 3.75 -14.04 -9.15
C ASN A 72 2.57 -13.54 -8.32
N LEU A 73 1.65 -12.85 -9.00
CA LEU A 73 0.46 -12.29 -8.38
C LEU A 73 -0.72 -13.23 -8.64
N PRO A 74 -1.51 -13.57 -7.62
CA PRO A 74 -2.66 -14.45 -7.81
C PRO A 74 -3.72 -13.80 -8.68
N ALA A 75 -4.16 -14.51 -9.72
CA ALA A 75 -5.21 -14.08 -10.61
C ALA A 75 -6.12 -15.27 -10.94
N ARG A 76 -7.34 -14.99 -11.37
CA ARG A 76 -8.41 -15.97 -11.50
C ARG A 76 -8.10 -17.10 -12.47
N TYR A 77 -7.49 -16.80 -13.62
CA TYR A 77 -7.23 -17.79 -14.67
C TYR A 77 -5.75 -18.10 -14.83
N ASN A 78 -4.91 -17.10 -14.77
CA ASN A 78 -3.46 -17.24 -14.84
C ASN A 78 -2.84 -16.26 -13.88
N ASP A 79 -1.83 -16.68 -13.15
CA ASP A 79 -1.07 -15.78 -12.30
C ASP A 79 -0.38 -14.71 -13.15
N ARG A 80 -0.24 -13.52 -12.56
CA ARG A 80 0.46 -12.39 -13.19
C ARG A 80 1.84 -12.24 -12.58
N THR A 81 2.80 -11.78 -13.37
CA THR A 81 4.11 -11.41 -12.86
C THR A 81 4.09 -9.93 -12.47
N ALA A 82 4.55 -9.61 -11.28
CA ALA A 82 4.63 -8.23 -10.81
C ALA A 82 5.64 -7.44 -11.65
N CYS A 83 5.18 -6.34 -12.25
CA CYS A 83 6.00 -5.41 -13.01
C CYS A 83 5.99 -4.01 -12.40
N PHE A 84 5.30 -3.81 -11.29
CA PHE A 84 5.23 -2.51 -10.64
C PHE A 84 6.56 -2.17 -9.96
N THR A 85 6.95 -0.92 -10.10
CA THR A 85 8.17 -0.36 -9.49
C THR A 85 7.86 0.66 -8.41
N LYS A 86 6.61 1.12 -8.34
CA LYS A 86 6.15 2.11 -7.38
C LYS A 86 4.92 1.60 -6.66
N VAL A 87 4.93 1.69 -5.33
CA VAL A 87 3.80 1.25 -4.50
C VAL A 87 3.39 2.40 -3.60
N TYR A 88 2.09 2.66 -3.57
CA TYR A 88 1.48 3.62 -2.67
C TYR A 88 0.47 2.89 -1.79
N ILE A 89 0.45 3.26 -0.51
CA ILE A 89 -0.55 2.79 0.43
C ILE A 89 -1.28 4.02 0.94
N THR A 90 -2.58 4.12 0.71
CA THR A 90 -3.39 5.21 1.26
C THR A 90 -4.23 4.70 2.42
N SER A 91 -4.36 5.52 3.46
CA SER A 91 -5.10 5.13 4.66
C SER A 91 -5.69 6.36 5.36
N ASN A 92 -6.69 6.14 6.19
CA ASN A 92 -7.24 7.18 7.06
C ASN A 92 -6.54 7.21 8.42
N ILE A 93 -5.67 6.24 8.72
CA ILE A 93 -4.98 6.12 9.99
C ILE A 93 -3.47 6.22 9.82
N PRO A 94 -2.74 6.70 10.85
CA PRO A 94 -1.28 6.73 10.82
C PRO A 94 -0.67 5.33 10.66
N LEU A 95 0.54 5.28 10.12
CA LEU A 95 1.26 4.01 9.97
C LEU A 95 1.40 3.26 11.29
N SER A 96 1.62 3.97 12.39
CA SER A 96 1.74 3.38 13.72
C SER A 96 0.46 2.69 14.23
N GLU A 97 -0.66 2.91 13.58
CA GLU A 97 -1.94 2.27 13.91
C GLU A 97 -2.20 1.01 13.09
N GLN A 98 -1.36 0.72 12.10
CA GLN A 98 -1.47 -0.50 11.31
C GLN A 98 -0.87 -1.70 12.05
N TYR A 99 -1.47 -2.86 11.88
CA TYR A 99 -0.96 -4.13 12.42
C TYR A 99 -0.56 -4.05 13.91
N LYS A 100 -1.42 -3.50 14.75
CA LYS A 100 -1.12 -3.33 16.18
C LYS A 100 -0.73 -4.63 16.88
N ASP A 101 -1.40 -5.73 16.54
CA ASP A 101 -1.09 -7.03 17.13
C ASP A 101 0.31 -7.51 16.72
N VAL A 102 0.67 -7.29 15.46
CA VAL A 102 2.00 -7.64 14.95
C VAL A 102 3.07 -6.84 15.67
N GLN A 103 2.83 -5.56 15.93
CA GLN A 103 3.77 -4.72 16.67
C GLN A 103 4.04 -5.27 18.07
N ILE A 104 3.04 -5.83 18.72
CA ILE A 104 3.13 -6.37 20.07
C ILE A 104 3.75 -7.76 20.07
N TYR A 105 3.25 -8.66 19.23
CA TYR A 105 3.60 -10.09 19.29
C TYR A 105 4.71 -10.50 18.33
N HIS A 106 4.93 -9.73 17.27
CA HIS A 106 5.93 -10.03 16.23
C HIS A 106 6.67 -8.76 15.80
N PRO A 107 7.42 -8.11 16.73
CA PRO A 107 8.06 -6.82 16.43
C PRO A 107 9.08 -6.91 15.30
N GLU A 108 9.73 -8.06 15.10
CA GLU A 108 10.68 -8.24 14.00
C GLU A 108 10.00 -8.17 12.64
N THR A 109 8.82 -8.79 12.52
CA THR A 109 8.01 -8.75 11.30
C THR A 109 7.52 -7.32 11.03
N TRP A 110 7.09 -6.62 12.07
CA TRP A 110 6.71 -5.21 11.98
C TRP A 110 7.87 -4.34 11.47
N ASN A 111 9.07 -4.54 12.01
CA ASN A 111 10.24 -3.81 11.57
C ASN A 111 10.60 -4.10 10.10
N ALA A 112 10.40 -5.34 9.65
CA ALA A 112 10.58 -5.69 8.24
C ALA A 112 9.60 -4.94 7.35
N PHE A 113 8.36 -4.77 7.78
CA PHE A 113 7.35 -3.98 7.08
C PHE A 113 7.77 -2.50 7.01
N LEU A 114 8.19 -1.93 8.13
CA LEU A 114 8.64 -0.53 8.18
C LEU A 114 9.84 -0.27 7.26
N ARG A 115 10.77 -1.22 7.16
CA ARG A 115 11.94 -1.05 6.29
C ARG A 115 11.59 -0.94 4.82
N ARG A 116 10.44 -1.47 4.41
CA ARG A 116 9.97 -1.39 3.01
C ARG A 116 9.25 -0.09 2.71
N ILE A 117 8.89 0.68 3.72
CA ILE A 117 8.22 1.96 3.55
C ILE A 117 9.26 3.06 3.64
N HIS A 118 9.48 3.76 2.53
CA HIS A 118 10.56 4.75 2.40
C HIS A 118 10.08 6.16 2.72
N LYS A 119 8.80 6.44 2.55
CA LYS A 119 8.25 7.78 2.70
C LYS A 119 6.87 7.71 3.33
N VAL A 120 6.62 8.57 4.30
CA VAL A 120 5.31 8.69 4.95
C VAL A 120 4.85 10.13 4.82
N LEU A 121 3.65 10.32 4.26
CA LEU A 121 3.06 11.64 4.05
C LEU A 121 1.74 11.74 4.81
N GLU A 122 1.58 12.81 5.56
CA GLU A 122 0.31 13.13 6.20
C GLU A 122 -0.38 14.26 5.43
N TYR A 123 -1.59 14.01 4.97
CA TYR A 123 -2.41 14.98 4.26
C TYR A 123 -3.40 15.61 5.23
N HIS A 124 -3.38 16.94 5.30
CA HIS A 124 -4.22 17.71 6.21
C HIS A 124 -5.43 18.31 5.49
N LYS A 125 -6.47 18.62 6.25
CA LYS A 125 -7.71 19.20 5.71
C LYS A 125 -7.51 20.57 5.08
N ASP A 126 -6.50 21.32 5.53
CA ASP A 126 -6.17 22.64 4.97
C ASP A 126 -5.40 22.56 3.65
N GLY A 127 -5.12 21.36 3.16
CA GLY A 127 -4.37 21.14 1.92
C GLY A 127 -2.87 21.00 2.12
N SER A 128 -2.36 21.18 3.33
CA SER A 128 -0.94 21.01 3.59
C SER A 128 -0.58 19.53 3.69
N ILE A 129 0.70 19.21 3.40
CA ILE A 129 1.24 17.86 3.44
C ILE A 129 2.48 17.88 4.32
N THR A 130 2.53 16.99 5.30
CA THR A 130 3.68 16.83 6.18
C THR A 130 4.40 15.52 5.85
N GLU A 131 5.70 15.58 5.59
CA GLU A 131 6.50 14.37 5.40
C GLU A 131 7.05 13.90 6.74
N ARG A 132 6.87 12.60 7.03
CA ARG A 132 7.31 11.98 8.27
C ARG A 132 8.22 10.80 7.96
N GLY A 133 9.12 10.45 8.89
CA GLY A 133 9.89 9.22 8.81
C GLY A 133 9.03 7.99 9.07
N ALA A 134 9.38 6.86 8.45
CA ALA A 134 8.62 5.61 8.59
C ALA A 134 8.59 5.07 10.02
N LYS A 135 9.57 5.42 10.82
CA LYS A 135 9.70 4.93 12.20
C LYS A 135 9.03 5.82 13.25
N VAL A 136 8.25 6.77 12.81
CA VAL A 136 7.58 7.71 13.72
C VAL A 136 6.12 7.35 13.90
#